data_0aa1cd52730d4fce0bf77b1877ed8739
#
_entry.id   0aa1cd52730d4fce0bf77b1877ed8739
#
_cell.length_a   1.000
_cell.length_b   1.000
_cell.length_c   1.000
_cell.angle_alpha   90.00
_cell.angle_beta   90.00
_cell.angle_gamma   90.00
#
_symmetry.space_group_name_H-M   'P 1'
#
loop_
_entity.id
_entity.type
_entity.pdbx_description
1 polymer ?
#
loop_
_entity_poly.entity_id
_entity_poly.type
_entity_poly.pdbx_seq_one_letter_code
_entity_poly.pdbx_strand_id
1 'polypeptide(L)'
;MATMLVASVAHAREQVVLVMGDSLSAAYGLRPEQGWVALADAKSTRYTFRNASVSGETTAGGRNRIDVELARTRPDIVIIELGANDGLRGLPLRQMGANLGWMIGRSRAAGARVLLVGLRLPPNFGVYAEQFQQTYVLISQRLGTGLIPHFLAPLGTQRKWFQADNLHPVAEAQPLLADEVLRALDALPPR
;
A
#
# COMPACT_ATOMS: atom_id res chain seq x y z
N MET A 1 -14.42 50.88 -18.10
CA MET A 1 -13.53 50.26 -17.09
C MET A 1 -13.77 48.77 -17.09
N ALA A 2 -12.82 47.98 -17.57
CA ALA A 2 -12.96 46.53 -17.62
C ALA A 2 -12.35 45.96 -16.33
N THR A 3 -13.18 45.32 -15.52
CA THR A 3 -12.73 44.64 -14.29
C THR A 3 -12.16 43.24 -14.67
N MET A 4 -10.85 43.10 -14.60
CA MET A 4 -10.19 41.79 -14.76
C MET A 4 -10.53 40.93 -13.53
N LEU A 5 -11.27 39.82 -13.75
CA LEU A 5 -11.44 38.78 -12.77
C LEU A 5 -10.12 37.95 -12.73
N VAL A 6 -9.35 38.13 -11.68
CA VAL A 6 -8.20 37.28 -11.42
C VAL A 6 -8.74 35.98 -10.81
N ALA A 7 -8.81 34.92 -11.61
CA ALA A 7 -9.13 33.59 -11.11
C ALA A 7 -7.97 33.12 -10.21
N SER A 8 -8.20 33.07 -8.90
CA SER A 8 -7.29 32.47 -7.93
C SER A 8 -7.22 30.95 -8.22
N VAL A 9 -6.10 30.47 -8.74
CA VAL A 9 -5.81 29.03 -8.84
C VAL A 9 -5.57 28.55 -7.41
N ALA A 10 -6.60 28.01 -6.78
CA ALA A 10 -6.45 27.33 -5.50
C ALA A 10 -5.49 26.14 -5.72
N HIS A 11 -4.27 26.24 -5.23
CA HIS A 11 -3.37 25.10 -5.13
C HIS A 11 -4.05 24.07 -4.22
N ALA A 12 -4.43 22.92 -4.80
CA ALA A 12 -4.93 21.82 -4.01
C ALA A 12 -3.82 21.42 -3.01
N ARG A 13 -4.16 21.39 -1.70
CA ARG A 13 -3.17 21.02 -0.68
C ARG A 13 -2.66 19.59 -0.93
N GLU A 14 -1.42 19.36 -0.65
CA GLU A 14 -0.84 18.01 -0.66
C GLU A 14 -1.62 17.08 0.25
N GLN A 15 -1.86 15.86 -0.21
CA GLN A 15 -2.56 14.84 0.55
C GLN A 15 -1.57 13.97 1.31
N VAL A 16 -1.78 13.80 2.59
CA VAL A 16 -0.95 12.93 3.43
C VAL A 16 -1.34 11.47 3.20
N VAL A 17 -0.36 10.66 2.80
CA VAL A 17 -0.50 9.22 2.55
C VAL A 17 0.23 8.45 3.64
N LEU A 18 -0.50 7.73 4.49
CA LEU A 18 0.07 6.80 5.45
C LEU A 18 0.28 5.42 4.79
N VAL A 19 1.47 4.87 4.89
CA VAL A 19 1.77 3.51 4.43
C VAL A 19 1.88 2.57 5.64
N MET A 20 0.96 1.62 5.73
CA MET A 20 0.94 0.50 6.67
C MET A 20 1.36 -0.75 5.88
N GLY A 21 2.64 -1.09 5.92
CA GLY A 21 3.20 -2.17 5.12
C GLY A 21 4.18 -3.04 5.89
N ASP A 22 4.72 -4.02 5.20
CA ASP A 22 5.74 -4.92 5.72
C ASP A 22 7.13 -4.63 5.14
N SER A 23 7.94 -5.66 4.91
CA SER A 23 9.31 -5.53 4.38
C SER A 23 9.37 -4.94 2.97
N LEU A 24 8.33 -5.13 2.15
CA LEU A 24 8.29 -4.59 0.79
C LEU A 24 8.19 -3.05 0.81
N SER A 25 7.52 -2.49 1.80
CA SER A 25 7.37 -1.04 1.97
C SER A 25 8.42 -0.45 2.92
N ALA A 26 9.06 -1.27 3.78
CA ALA A 26 10.10 -0.85 4.70
C ALA A 26 11.50 -0.79 4.06
N ALA A 27 11.63 -0.97 2.75
CA ALA A 27 12.89 -1.00 2.00
C ALA A 27 13.88 -2.07 2.52
N TYR A 28 13.39 -3.28 2.84
CA TYR A 28 14.23 -4.36 3.37
C TYR A 28 15.43 -4.64 2.46
N GLY A 29 16.64 -4.70 3.08
CA GLY A 29 17.90 -4.94 2.37
C GLY A 29 18.42 -3.74 1.54
N LEU A 30 17.75 -2.60 1.60
CA LEU A 30 18.10 -1.36 0.90
C LEU A 30 18.29 -0.20 1.89
N ARG A 31 18.90 0.88 1.44
CA ARG A 31 18.82 2.14 2.17
C ARG A 31 17.40 2.71 2.09
N PRO A 32 16.89 3.38 3.14
CA PRO A 32 15.51 3.87 3.17
C PRO A 32 15.11 4.73 1.97
N GLU A 33 16.02 5.58 1.48
CA GLU A 33 15.79 6.46 0.33
C GLU A 33 15.70 5.73 -1.02
N GLN A 34 16.11 4.47 -1.07
CA GLN A 34 16.00 3.62 -2.27
C GLN A 34 14.65 2.89 -2.36
N GLY A 35 13.89 2.83 -1.25
CA GLY A 35 12.59 2.16 -1.23
C GLY A 35 11.51 2.92 -1.99
N TRP A 36 10.52 2.21 -2.52
CA TRP A 36 9.45 2.76 -3.33
C TRP A 36 8.68 3.90 -2.64
N VAL A 37 8.52 3.84 -1.31
CA VAL A 37 7.81 4.90 -0.56
C VAL A 37 8.54 6.23 -0.66
N ALA A 38 9.85 6.22 -0.42
CA ALA A 38 10.68 7.42 -0.51
C ALA A 38 10.75 7.94 -1.95
N LEU A 39 10.83 7.04 -2.95
CA LEU A 39 10.83 7.42 -4.36
C LEU A 39 9.48 8.01 -4.79
N ALA A 40 8.36 7.46 -4.32
CA ALA A 40 7.03 8.01 -4.58
C ALA A 40 6.85 9.39 -3.94
N ASP A 41 7.33 9.57 -2.70
CA ASP A 41 7.33 10.86 -2.00
C ASP A 41 8.13 11.92 -2.79
N ALA A 42 9.35 11.58 -3.17
CA ALA A 42 10.22 12.49 -3.93
C ALA A 42 9.67 12.86 -5.33
N LYS A 43 8.92 11.95 -5.96
CA LYS A 43 8.37 12.14 -7.32
C LYS A 43 7.06 12.92 -7.33
N SER A 44 6.29 12.88 -6.25
CA SER A 44 4.94 13.45 -6.19
C SER A 44 4.96 14.91 -5.73
N THR A 45 4.13 15.72 -6.40
CA THR A 45 3.78 17.08 -5.95
C THR A 45 2.36 17.13 -5.32
N ARG A 46 1.65 15.99 -5.31
CA ARG A 46 0.28 15.87 -4.81
C ARG A 46 0.17 15.11 -3.50
N TYR A 47 1.15 14.25 -3.23
CA TYR A 47 1.14 13.33 -2.10
C TYR A 47 2.40 13.50 -1.26
N THR A 48 2.24 13.51 0.05
CA THR A 48 3.34 13.44 1.02
C THR A 48 3.21 12.13 1.78
N PHE A 49 4.23 11.28 1.70
CA PHE A 49 4.18 9.94 2.28
C PHE A 49 4.71 9.90 3.71
N ARG A 50 4.04 9.11 4.54
CA ARG A 50 4.44 8.76 5.92
C ARG A 50 4.54 7.25 6.01
N ASN A 51 5.78 6.74 5.97
CA ASN A 51 6.05 5.31 6.02
C ASN A 51 6.03 4.81 7.46
N ALA A 52 5.06 3.97 7.78
CA ALA A 52 4.94 3.26 9.06
C ALA A 52 5.09 1.74 8.89
N SER A 53 5.76 1.31 7.84
CA SER A 53 5.96 -0.12 7.52
C SER A 53 7.00 -0.76 8.44
N VAL A 54 6.76 -2.03 8.79
CA VAL A 54 7.64 -2.81 9.68
C VAL A 54 7.94 -4.16 9.01
N SER A 55 9.22 -4.45 8.78
CA SER A 55 9.63 -5.73 8.17
C SER A 55 9.13 -6.93 8.97
N GLY A 56 8.57 -7.92 8.28
CA GLY A 56 8.04 -9.14 8.89
C GLY A 56 6.64 -8.99 9.51
N GLU A 57 6.02 -7.81 9.39
CA GLU A 57 4.70 -7.56 10.00
C GLU A 57 3.59 -8.35 9.33
N THR A 58 2.68 -8.85 10.16
CA THR A 58 1.43 -9.50 9.75
C THR A 58 0.26 -8.52 9.80
N THR A 59 -0.88 -8.94 9.25
CA THR A 59 -2.12 -8.16 9.39
C THR A 59 -2.55 -7.97 10.85
N ALA A 60 -2.22 -8.89 11.74
CA ALA A 60 -2.47 -8.75 13.18
C ALA A 60 -1.61 -7.64 13.82
N GLY A 61 -0.33 -7.55 13.44
CA GLY A 61 0.56 -6.48 13.88
C GLY A 61 0.08 -5.12 13.42
N GLY A 62 -0.24 -4.99 12.12
CA GLY A 62 -0.80 -3.75 11.55
C GLY A 62 -2.09 -3.32 12.24
N ARG A 63 -3.00 -4.26 12.50
CA ARG A 63 -4.23 -4.00 13.25
C ARG A 63 -3.98 -3.40 14.63
N ASN A 64 -2.97 -3.87 15.35
CA ASN A 64 -2.66 -3.40 16.70
C ASN A 64 -2.08 -1.97 16.72
N ARG A 65 -1.50 -1.52 15.59
CA ARG A 65 -0.83 -0.21 15.50
C ARG A 65 -1.63 0.87 14.79
N ILE A 66 -2.60 0.49 13.95
CA ILE A 66 -3.23 1.43 13.02
C ILE A 66 -3.82 2.67 13.71
N ASP A 67 -4.45 2.51 14.87
CA ASP A 67 -5.09 3.64 15.57
C ASP A 67 -4.06 4.69 16.02
N VAL A 68 -2.90 4.24 16.47
CA VAL A 68 -1.78 5.13 16.87
C VAL A 68 -1.26 5.88 15.64
N GLU A 69 -1.06 5.17 14.53
CA GLU A 69 -0.56 5.76 13.30
C GLU A 69 -1.55 6.75 12.67
N LEU A 70 -2.85 6.45 12.70
CA LEU A 70 -3.91 7.37 12.25
C LEU A 70 -3.95 8.64 13.09
N ALA A 71 -3.85 8.52 14.41
CA ALA A 71 -3.85 9.69 15.31
C ALA A 71 -2.61 10.56 15.08
N ARG A 72 -1.44 9.95 14.86
CA ARG A 72 -0.17 10.64 14.66
C ARG A 72 -0.09 11.35 13.31
N THR A 73 -0.59 10.72 12.24
CA THR A 73 -0.39 11.20 10.86
C THR A 73 -1.56 11.99 10.31
N ARG A 74 -2.80 11.73 10.80
CA ARG A 74 -4.04 12.30 10.28
C ARG A 74 -4.11 12.24 8.75
N PRO A 75 -4.00 11.03 8.14
CA PRO A 75 -3.82 10.89 6.72
C PRO A 75 -5.10 11.18 5.94
N ASP A 76 -4.94 11.63 4.69
CA ASP A 76 -6.01 11.69 3.70
C ASP A 76 -6.24 10.35 3.01
N ILE A 77 -5.17 9.55 2.92
CA ILE A 77 -5.16 8.22 2.30
C ILE A 77 -4.34 7.28 3.18
N VAL A 78 -4.81 6.04 3.33
CA VAL A 78 -4.05 4.94 3.93
C VAL A 78 -3.80 3.88 2.87
N ILE A 79 -2.55 3.55 2.65
CA ILE A 79 -2.13 2.36 1.89
C ILE A 79 -1.97 1.23 2.89
N ILE A 80 -2.66 0.11 2.67
CA ILE A 80 -2.50 -1.11 3.47
C ILE A 80 -1.83 -2.16 2.58
N GLU A 81 -0.53 -2.33 2.76
CA GLU A 81 0.33 -3.30 2.07
C GLU A 81 0.77 -4.37 3.09
N LEU A 82 -0.17 -5.21 3.54
CA LEU A 82 0.01 -6.25 4.55
C LEU A 82 -0.70 -7.53 4.15
N GLY A 83 -0.19 -8.65 4.65
CA GLY A 83 -0.73 -9.98 4.42
C GLY A 83 0.27 -10.97 3.83
N ALA A 84 1.38 -10.51 3.22
CA ALA A 84 2.42 -11.39 2.71
C ALA A 84 2.93 -12.35 3.79
N ASN A 85 3.24 -11.83 4.98
CA ASN A 85 3.71 -12.62 6.11
C ASN A 85 2.64 -13.56 6.68
N ASP A 86 1.36 -13.19 6.61
CA ASP A 86 0.26 -14.11 6.93
C ASP A 86 0.24 -15.28 5.94
N GLY A 87 0.29 -14.98 4.64
CA GLY A 87 0.25 -15.97 3.58
C GLY A 87 1.45 -16.91 3.58
N LEU A 88 2.67 -16.37 3.65
CA LEU A 88 3.90 -17.16 3.66
C LEU A 88 4.01 -18.09 4.88
N ARG A 89 3.39 -17.74 6.00
CA ARG A 89 3.31 -18.55 7.23
C ARG A 89 2.10 -19.48 7.26
N GLY A 90 1.27 -19.50 6.20
CA GLY A 90 0.07 -20.34 6.13
C GLY A 90 -0.98 -19.99 7.18
N LEU A 91 -1.06 -18.71 7.62
CA LEU A 91 -2.02 -18.31 8.65
C LEU A 91 -3.46 -18.31 8.10
N PRO A 92 -4.48 -18.40 8.98
CA PRO A 92 -5.87 -18.47 8.54
C PRO A 92 -6.31 -17.23 7.77
N LEU A 93 -6.68 -17.39 6.48
CA LEU A 93 -7.10 -16.28 5.60
C LEU A 93 -8.33 -15.53 6.13
N ARG A 94 -9.20 -16.21 6.86
CA ARG A 94 -10.33 -15.56 7.54
C ARG A 94 -9.86 -14.52 8.55
N GLN A 95 -8.81 -14.83 9.31
CA GLN A 95 -8.24 -13.89 10.28
C GLN A 95 -7.53 -12.71 9.58
N MET A 96 -6.75 -13.01 8.52
CA MET A 96 -6.14 -11.99 7.67
C MET A 96 -7.21 -11.02 7.12
N GLY A 97 -8.28 -11.57 6.55
CA GLY A 97 -9.39 -10.78 6.02
C GLY A 97 -10.09 -9.92 7.09
N ALA A 98 -10.30 -10.46 8.29
CA ALA A 98 -10.89 -9.72 9.40
C ALA A 98 -9.98 -8.55 9.86
N ASN A 99 -8.67 -8.77 9.92
CA ASN A 99 -7.71 -7.73 10.28
C ASN A 99 -7.63 -6.62 9.22
N LEU A 100 -7.58 -6.97 7.93
CA LEU A 100 -7.63 -6.01 6.82
C LEU A 100 -8.92 -5.18 6.87
N GLY A 101 -10.07 -5.85 7.04
CA GLY A 101 -11.36 -5.18 7.16
C GLY A 101 -11.42 -4.22 8.34
N TRP A 102 -10.84 -4.59 9.48
CA TRP A 102 -10.72 -3.71 10.65
C TRP A 102 -9.91 -2.47 10.33
N MET A 103 -8.71 -2.62 9.77
CA MET A 103 -7.85 -1.50 9.41
C MET A 103 -8.51 -0.55 8.41
N ILE A 104 -9.20 -1.09 7.41
CA ILE A 104 -9.98 -0.30 6.44
C ILE A 104 -11.08 0.51 7.17
N GLY A 105 -11.82 -0.13 8.07
CA GLY A 105 -12.86 0.52 8.85
C GLY A 105 -12.33 1.67 9.72
N ARG A 106 -11.20 1.45 10.41
CA ARG A 106 -10.55 2.48 11.23
C ARG A 106 -10.03 3.66 10.40
N SER A 107 -9.41 3.36 9.26
CA SER A 107 -8.93 4.40 8.32
C SER A 107 -10.06 5.30 7.84
N ARG A 108 -11.19 4.70 7.47
CA ARG A 108 -12.39 5.46 7.04
C ARG A 108 -13.03 6.25 8.15
N ALA A 109 -13.12 5.68 9.35
CA ALA A 109 -13.62 6.40 10.53
C ALA A 109 -12.76 7.64 10.85
N ALA A 110 -11.46 7.60 10.53
CA ALA A 110 -10.55 8.74 10.61
C ALA A 110 -10.66 9.71 9.41
N GLY A 111 -11.57 9.45 8.46
CA GLY A 111 -11.77 10.29 7.26
C GLY A 111 -10.81 10.00 6.11
N ALA A 112 -10.01 8.94 6.16
CA ALA A 112 -9.09 8.59 5.09
C ALA A 112 -9.74 7.70 4.02
N ARG A 113 -9.34 7.87 2.75
CA ARG A 113 -9.54 6.88 1.69
C ARG A 113 -8.56 5.74 1.87
N VAL A 114 -8.86 4.58 1.30
CA VAL A 114 -7.98 3.41 1.43
C VAL A 114 -7.60 2.85 0.07
N LEU A 115 -6.31 2.59 -0.10
CA LEU A 115 -5.74 1.77 -1.16
C LEU A 115 -5.25 0.46 -0.55
N LEU A 116 -5.91 -0.64 -0.88
CA LEU A 116 -5.47 -1.98 -0.48
C LEU A 116 -4.47 -2.50 -1.50
N VAL A 117 -3.36 -3.04 -1.04
CA VAL A 117 -2.29 -3.58 -1.89
C VAL A 117 -2.18 -5.08 -1.65
N GLY A 118 -2.59 -5.84 -2.65
CA GLY A 118 -2.56 -7.30 -2.63
C GLY A 118 -1.26 -7.87 -3.16
N LEU A 119 -1.04 -9.14 -2.86
CA LEU A 119 0.12 -9.91 -3.27
C LEU A 119 -0.30 -11.27 -3.82
N ARG A 120 0.62 -11.95 -4.46
CA ARG A 120 0.49 -13.36 -4.86
C ARG A 120 1.51 -14.19 -4.11
N LEU A 121 1.06 -15.35 -3.63
CA LEU A 121 1.97 -16.38 -3.11
C LEU A 121 2.51 -17.23 -4.27
N PRO A 122 3.68 -17.86 -4.06
CA PRO A 122 4.21 -18.82 -5.02
C PRO A 122 3.22 -19.96 -5.31
N PRO A 123 3.23 -20.51 -6.57
CA PRO A 123 2.25 -21.53 -6.99
C PRO A 123 2.25 -22.82 -6.15
N ASN A 124 3.36 -23.13 -5.51
CA ASN A 124 3.48 -24.31 -4.64
C ASN A 124 2.60 -24.27 -3.39
N PHE A 125 1.96 -23.13 -3.07
CA PHE A 125 0.91 -23.03 -2.05
C PHE A 125 -0.45 -23.53 -2.55
N GLY A 126 -0.59 -23.90 -3.84
CA GLY A 126 -1.81 -24.51 -4.38
C GLY A 126 -3.07 -23.64 -4.17
N VAL A 127 -4.17 -24.29 -3.82
CA VAL A 127 -5.49 -23.64 -3.58
C VAL A 127 -5.41 -22.50 -2.54
N TYR A 128 -4.53 -22.63 -1.55
CA TYR A 128 -4.34 -21.56 -0.56
C TYR A 128 -3.83 -20.27 -1.20
N ALA A 129 -2.92 -20.33 -2.21
CA ALA A 129 -2.44 -19.16 -2.92
C ALA A 129 -3.57 -18.44 -3.67
N GLU A 130 -4.47 -19.18 -4.30
CA GLU A 130 -5.63 -18.63 -4.99
C GLU A 130 -6.58 -17.94 -4.01
N GLN A 131 -6.93 -18.61 -2.92
CA GLN A 131 -7.77 -18.06 -1.87
C GLN A 131 -7.15 -16.83 -1.19
N PHE A 132 -5.83 -16.83 -0.99
CA PHE A 132 -5.08 -15.69 -0.46
C PHE A 132 -5.26 -14.45 -1.34
N GLN A 133 -5.01 -14.57 -2.65
CA GLN A 133 -5.20 -13.46 -3.58
C GLN A 133 -6.66 -13.00 -3.65
N GLN A 134 -7.60 -13.97 -3.68
CA GLN A 134 -9.03 -13.68 -3.74
C GLN A 134 -9.51 -12.91 -2.50
N THR A 135 -8.88 -13.10 -1.34
CA THR A 135 -9.21 -12.38 -0.11
C THR A 135 -9.12 -10.86 -0.29
N TYR A 136 -8.08 -10.35 -0.96
CA TYR A 136 -7.94 -8.90 -1.22
C TYR A 136 -9.04 -8.40 -2.16
N VAL A 137 -9.34 -9.16 -3.21
CA VAL A 137 -10.38 -8.80 -4.19
C VAL A 137 -11.74 -8.68 -3.52
N LEU A 138 -12.13 -9.70 -2.75
CA LEU A 138 -13.42 -9.72 -2.06
C LEU A 138 -13.56 -8.60 -1.03
N ILE A 139 -12.50 -8.32 -0.27
CA ILE A 139 -12.50 -7.24 0.73
C ILE A 139 -12.61 -5.88 0.02
N SER A 140 -11.82 -5.66 -1.03
CA SER A 140 -11.86 -4.41 -1.79
C SER A 140 -13.23 -4.16 -2.39
N GLN A 141 -13.84 -5.17 -3.01
CA GLN A 141 -15.19 -5.08 -3.59
C GLN A 141 -16.24 -4.81 -2.51
N ARG A 142 -16.21 -5.58 -1.41
CA ARG A 142 -17.19 -5.46 -0.31
C ARG A 142 -17.11 -4.12 0.38
N LEU A 143 -15.91 -3.59 0.57
CA LEU A 143 -15.67 -2.34 1.30
C LEU A 143 -15.46 -1.16 0.37
N GLY A 144 -15.44 -1.32 -0.96
CA GLY A 144 -15.29 -0.23 -1.93
C GLY A 144 -13.96 0.51 -1.80
N THR A 145 -12.83 -0.19 -1.58
CA THR A 145 -11.49 0.43 -1.54
C THR A 145 -10.86 0.44 -2.93
N GLY A 146 -9.85 1.29 -3.15
CA GLY A 146 -8.90 1.06 -4.23
C GLY A 146 -8.16 -0.26 -4.02
N LEU A 147 -7.73 -0.89 -5.11
CA LEU A 147 -6.99 -2.16 -5.06
C LEU A 147 -5.87 -2.19 -6.09
N ILE A 148 -4.66 -2.48 -5.63
CA ILE A 148 -3.61 -3.07 -6.47
C ILE A 148 -3.67 -4.59 -6.23
N PRO A 149 -4.14 -5.40 -7.20
CA PRO A 149 -4.40 -6.82 -6.94
C PRO A 149 -3.14 -7.67 -6.82
N HIS A 150 -2.02 -7.20 -7.37
CA HIS A 150 -0.71 -7.84 -7.28
C HIS A 150 0.41 -6.80 -7.37
N PHE A 151 0.95 -6.41 -6.22
CA PHE A 151 1.93 -5.33 -6.10
C PHE A 151 3.19 -5.54 -6.94
N LEU A 152 3.69 -6.78 -7.00
CA LEU A 152 4.91 -7.10 -7.75
C LEU A 152 4.67 -7.39 -9.23
N ALA A 153 3.44 -7.19 -9.75
CA ALA A 153 3.13 -7.42 -11.16
C ALA A 153 4.05 -6.66 -12.15
N PRO A 154 4.45 -5.41 -11.90
CA PRO A 154 5.36 -4.69 -12.79
C PRO A 154 6.73 -5.33 -12.98
N LEU A 155 7.16 -6.17 -12.03
CA LEU A 155 8.46 -6.84 -12.06
C LEU A 155 8.42 -8.16 -12.87
N GLY A 156 7.24 -8.72 -13.07
CA GLY A 156 7.07 -10.03 -13.71
C GLY A 156 7.84 -11.12 -12.96
N THR A 157 8.33 -12.11 -13.72
CA THR A 157 9.10 -13.24 -13.18
C THR A 157 10.61 -13.09 -13.36
N GLN A 158 11.08 -11.88 -13.68
CA GLN A 158 12.48 -11.66 -14.00
C GLN A 158 13.34 -11.66 -12.72
N ARG A 159 14.20 -12.67 -12.58
CA ARG A 159 15.09 -12.86 -11.42
C ARG A 159 15.94 -11.62 -11.07
N LYS A 160 16.34 -10.84 -12.07
CA LYS A 160 17.15 -9.61 -11.89
C LYS A 160 16.50 -8.55 -11.00
N TRP A 161 15.16 -8.56 -10.87
CA TRP A 161 14.42 -7.60 -10.06
C TRP A 161 14.35 -7.97 -8.57
N PHE A 162 14.89 -9.13 -8.19
CA PHE A 162 14.81 -9.64 -6.82
C PHE A 162 16.20 -9.85 -6.21
N GLN A 163 16.30 -9.61 -4.91
CA GLN A 163 17.48 -9.89 -4.09
C GLN A 163 17.78 -11.40 -4.08
N ALA A 164 18.86 -11.80 -3.38
CA ALA A 164 19.28 -13.20 -3.31
C ALA A 164 18.20 -14.16 -2.78
N ASP A 165 17.27 -13.64 -1.96
CA ASP A 165 16.17 -14.39 -1.37
C ASP A 165 15.00 -14.68 -2.34
N ASN A 166 15.02 -14.15 -3.55
CA ASN A 166 13.95 -14.26 -4.56
C ASN A 166 12.57 -13.69 -4.12
N LEU A 167 12.55 -12.90 -3.07
CA LEU A 167 11.31 -12.35 -2.47
C LEU A 167 11.29 -10.83 -2.51
N HIS A 168 12.37 -10.19 -2.04
CA HIS A 168 12.43 -8.74 -1.92
C HIS A 168 13.01 -8.11 -3.19
N PRO A 169 12.37 -7.05 -3.73
CA PRO A 169 12.87 -6.35 -4.89
C PRO A 169 14.21 -5.63 -4.63
N VAL A 170 15.08 -5.57 -5.66
CA VAL A 170 16.32 -4.77 -5.64
C VAL A 170 16.02 -3.29 -5.79
N ALA A 171 17.04 -2.42 -5.58
CA ALA A 171 16.90 -0.97 -5.69
C ALA A 171 16.39 -0.52 -7.06
N GLU A 172 16.87 -1.15 -8.14
CA GLU A 172 16.50 -0.84 -9.52
C GLU A 172 15.03 -1.15 -9.85
N ALA A 173 14.38 -2.00 -9.05
CA ALA A 173 12.97 -2.36 -9.20
C ALA A 173 12.02 -1.36 -8.49
N GLN A 174 12.50 -0.64 -7.49
CA GLN A 174 11.67 0.21 -6.64
C GLN A 174 10.96 1.35 -7.39
N PRO A 175 11.56 2.00 -8.41
CA PRO A 175 10.84 3.00 -9.21
C PRO A 175 9.59 2.47 -9.91
N LEU A 176 9.59 1.20 -10.36
CA LEU A 176 8.43 0.58 -11.00
C LEU A 176 7.27 0.40 -10.01
N LEU A 177 7.58 0.07 -8.76
CA LEU A 177 6.60 -0.05 -7.68
C LEU A 177 6.05 1.31 -7.25
N ALA A 178 6.92 2.32 -7.17
CA ALA A 178 6.51 3.70 -6.90
C ALA A 178 5.53 4.21 -7.95
N ASP A 179 5.81 3.98 -9.24
CA ASP A 179 4.95 4.38 -10.35
C ASP A 179 3.61 3.67 -10.34
N GLU A 180 3.58 2.38 -9.97
CA GLU A 180 2.34 1.61 -9.80
C GLU A 180 1.45 2.22 -8.72
N VAL A 181 2.05 2.53 -7.56
CA VAL A 181 1.30 3.13 -6.44
C VAL A 181 0.79 4.52 -6.80
N LEU A 182 1.61 5.39 -7.41
CA LEU A 182 1.18 6.73 -7.80
C LEU A 182 0.02 6.68 -8.79
N ARG A 183 0.06 5.79 -9.80
CA ARG A 183 -1.06 5.57 -10.73
C ARG A 183 -2.33 5.11 -10.00
N ALA A 184 -2.21 4.18 -9.04
CA ALA A 184 -3.34 3.69 -8.28
C ALA A 184 -3.95 4.77 -7.36
N LEU A 185 -3.12 5.65 -6.77
CA LEU A 185 -3.58 6.78 -5.97
C LEU A 185 -4.36 7.80 -6.82
N ASP A 186 -3.86 8.10 -8.03
CA ASP A 186 -4.54 9.02 -8.95
C ASP A 186 -5.88 8.46 -9.45
N ALA A 187 -6.04 7.15 -9.52
CA ALA A 187 -7.27 6.46 -9.88
C ALA A 187 -8.26 6.27 -8.72
N LEU A 188 -7.87 6.61 -7.47
CA LEU A 188 -8.80 6.53 -6.34
C LEU A 188 -9.98 7.48 -6.53
N PRO A 189 -11.23 7.00 -6.35
CA PRO A 189 -12.39 7.87 -6.43
C PRO A 189 -12.27 9.02 -5.41
N PRO A 190 -12.80 10.20 -5.74
CA PRO A 190 -12.89 11.30 -4.78
C PRO A 190 -13.72 10.86 -3.55
N ARG A 191 -13.59 11.63 -2.47
CA ARG A 191 -14.43 11.42 -1.26
C ARG A 191 -15.90 11.63 -1.55
#